data_37966d98cddc81cabefac21f4e2f607a
#
_entry.id   37966d98cddc81cabefac21f4e2f607a
#
_cell.length_a   1.000
_cell.length_b   1.000
_cell.length_c   1.000
_cell.angle_alpha   90.00
_cell.angle_beta   90.00
_cell.angle_gamma   90.00
#
_symmetry.space_group_name_H-M   'P 1'
#
loop_
_entity.id
_entity.type
_entity.pdbx_description
1 polymer ?
#
loop_
_entity_poly.entity_id
_entity_poly.type
_entity_poly.pdbx_seq_one_letter_code
_entity_poly.pdbx_strand_id
1 'polypeptide(L)'
;MTILVDATEEKHTSPARSRPDLLALAGAALVLVGALLPWAAFVLPGGAYPDRATLQFFDAPHLVSGFRLHLVLLGLAGLAGRARRPAGIGVVVIAVVHLAFLIGLGAPSAGGPVALVGGALLVWRRPAVPALSLPLPGRALAWPALLAAFAGLLWLVSATLTAGGQSRATNPHGGAEFLAFCGFAFALVGVLSAYGVLAWLAALTQRHRIFAFTVMLACALLLPVTGAGTGYWMTVASTIGVYAATAIGLNIVVGLAGLLDLGYVAFLGIGAFTAANLAHSVPFPVAALAGAAVAGFFGVVVGAPTLRVRGDYLAIVTLAFGEIFFRAAQNDIGGLTGGVNAIPGIPPITLFGQAFNQPVGALPGGFLYYGLAVLMVAAAMVVLVNLKHSRTGRAWEAIREDEDVARAMGVRTGRAKILAFLVGATMAGLAGAVFAHKLGTVGYESFDFSESVTLLAAVILGGMGTVPGAVVGASLLFVLPEKLREFSDYRLMLFGLALILIMRFRPRGLVSSS
;
A
#
# COMPACT_ATOMS: atom_id res chain seq x y z
N MET A 1 -2.42 -7.09 -64.51
CA MET A 1 -3.67 -7.25 -63.75
C MET A 1 -3.63 -6.27 -62.61
N THR A 2 -4.20 -5.07 -62.87
CA THR A 2 -4.09 -3.86 -62.11
C THR A 2 -5.10 -3.89 -60.97
N ILE A 3 -4.66 -3.85 -59.71
CA ILE A 3 -5.55 -3.73 -58.56
C ILE A 3 -5.56 -2.25 -58.19
N LEU A 4 -6.72 -1.65 -58.38
CA LEU A 4 -7.09 -0.30 -57.89
C LEU A 4 -7.04 -0.27 -56.36
N VAL A 5 -6.20 0.58 -55.84
CA VAL A 5 -6.21 0.97 -54.41
C VAL A 5 -7.26 2.08 -54.27
N ASP A 6 -8.35 1.73 -53.62
CA ASP A 6 -9.42 2.64 -53.24
C ASP A 6 -8.89 3.56 -52.12
N ALA A 7 -8.65 4.80 -52.45
CA ALA A 7 -8.31 5.87 -51.50
C ALA A 7 -9.61 6.29 -50.78
N THR A 8 -9.91 5.67 -49.66
CA THR A 8 -10.96 6.15 -48.78
C THR A 8 -10.51 7.47 -48.13
N GLU A 9 -11.18 8.54 -48.54
CA GLU A 9 -11.11 9.87 -47.93
C GLU A 9 -11.18 9.79 -46.40
N GLU A 10 -10.09 10.07 -45.72
CA GLU A 10 -10.09 10.48 -44.31
C GLU A 10 -10.86 11.80 -44.21
N LYS A 11 -12.13 11.71 -43.88
CA LYS A 11 -12.91 12.86 -43.41
C LYS A 11 -12.23 13.43 -42.18
N HIS A 12 -11.45 14.47 -42.38
CA HIS A 12 -11.10 15.43 -41.34
C HIS A 12 -12.38 15.98 -40.72
N THR A 13 -12.94 15.29 -39.73
CA THR A 13 -13.92 15.87 -38.85
C THR A 13 -13.22 16.90 -37.99
N SER A 14 -13.33 18.16 -38.36
CA SER A 14 -12.99 19.29 -37.51
C SER A 14 -13.57 19.05 -36.13
N PRO A 15 -12.83 19.31 -35.01
CA PRO A 15 -13.36 19.13 -33.67
C PRO A 15 -14.53 20.08 -33.51
N ALA A 16 -15.74 19.53 -33.54
CA ALA A 16 -16.95 20.26 -33.22
C ALA A 16 -16.72 20.93 -31.85
N ARG A 17 -16.74 22.25 -31.80
CA ARG A 17 -16.71 23.02 -30.55
C ARG A 17 -17.86 22.49 -29.70
N SER A 18 -17.56 21.62 -28.75
CA SER A 18 -18.54 21.09 -27.80
C SER A 18 -19.10 22.27 -27.03
N ARG A 19 -20.43 22.49 -27.14
CA ARG A 19 -21.15 23.45 -26.31
C ARG A 19 -20.74 23.21 -24.85
N PRO A 20 -20.51 24.30 -24.08
CA PRO A 20 -20.15 24.14 -22.67
C PRO A 20 -21.25 23.30 -21.99
N ASP A 21 -20.83 22.23 -21.31
CA ASP A 21 -21.79 21.35 -20.64
C ASP A 21 -22.31 22.07 -19.39
N LEU A 22 -23.48 22.74 -19.54
CA LEU A 22 -24.10 23.57 -18.50
C LEU A 22 -24.24 22.81 -17.16
N LEU A 23 -24.47 21.49 -17.21
CA LEU A 23 -24.54 20.66 -16.01
C LEU A 23 -23.17 20.54 -15.30
N ALA A 24 -22.06 20.52 -16.07
CA ALA A 24 -20.73 20.51 -15.49
C ALA A 24 -20.40 21.84 -14.82
N LEU A 25 -20.71 22.94 -15.50
CA LEU A 25 -20.51 24.28 -14.95
C LEU A 25 -21.34 24.49 -13.70
N ALA A 26 -22.64 24.10 -13.73
CA ALA A 26 -23.51 24.15 -12.56
C ALA A 26 -23.00 23.29 -11.42
N GLY A 27 -22.58 22.05 -11.70
CA GLY A 27 -21.99 21.15 -10.71
C GLY A 27 -20.74 21.71 -10.06
N ALA A 28 -19.79 22.22 -10.86
CA ALA A 28 -18.57 22.84 -10.35
C ALA A 28 -18.86 24.12 -9.54
N ALA A 29 -19.78 24.97 -10.02
CA ALA A 29 -20.21 26.17 -9.30
C ALA A 29 -20.83 25.81 -7.94
N LEU A 30 -21.71 24.80 -7.89
CA LEU A 30 -22.29 24.33 -6.63
C LEU A 30 -21.23 23.76 -5.67
N VAL A 31 -20.20 23.05 -6.16
CA VAL A 31 -19.09 22.58 -5.33
C VAL A 31 -18.33 23.77 -4.73
N LEU A 32 -18.02 24.79 -5.54
CA LEU A 32 -17.32 25.99 -5.08
C LEU A 32 -18.16 26.78 -4.06
N VAL A 33 -19.46 26.95 -4.34
CA VAL A 33 -20.39 27.58 -3.38
C VAL A 33 -20.49 26.75 -2.09
N GLY A 34 -20.63 25.42 -2.19
CA GLY A 34 -20.66 24.53 -1.04
C GLY A 34 -19.38 24.56 -0.21
N ALA A 35 -18.20 24.78 -0.84
CA ALA A 35 -16.96 24.97 -0.12
C ALA A 35 -16.92 26.28 0.70
N LEU A 36 -17.64 27.31 0.26
CA LEU A 36 -17.72 28.63 0.92
C LEU A 36 -18.78 28.71 2.01
N LEU A 37 -19.86 27.93 1.88
CA LEU A 37 -20.98 27.94 2.81
C LEU A 37 -20.57 27.33 4.19
N PRO A 38 -21.28 27.69 5.27
CA PRO A 38 -21.09 27.04 6.57
C PRO A 38 -21.50 25.57 6.50
N TRP A 39 -20.70 24.71 7.12
CA TRP A 39 -20.93 23.26 7.20
C TRP A 39 -21.56 22.86 8.52
N ALA A 40 -21.22 23.56 9.62
CA ALA A 40 -21.81 23.35 10.94
C ALA A 40 -22.82 24.45 11.28
N ALA A 41 -23.85 24.08 12.04
CA ALA A 41 -24.88 25.02 12.50
C ALA A 41 -24.41 25.86 13.69
N PHE A 42 -23.42 25.38 14.44
CA PHE A 42 -22.80 26.02 15.59
C PHE A 42 -21.30 25.67 15.69
N VAL A 43 -20.55 26.42 16.50
CA VAL A 43 -19.12 26.19 16.71
C VAL A 43 -18.91 24.86 17.39
N LEU A 44 -18.17 23.95 16.70
CA LEU A 44 -17.80 22.67 17.27
C LEU A 44 -16.47 22.80 18.04
N PRO A 45 -16.28 22.01 19.12
CA PRO A 45 -15.02 21.97 19.85
C PRO A 45 -13.85 21.70 18.89
N GLY A 46 -12.81 22.54 18.95
CA GLY A 46 -11.62 22.43 18.09
C GLY A 46 -11.69 23.21 16.77
N GLY A 47 -12.80 23.90 16.45
CA GLY A 47 -12.91 24.78 15.28
C GLY A 47 -12.80 24.08 13.93
N ALA A 48 -13.01 22.76 13.87
CA ALA A 48 -12.77 21.92 12.69
C ALA A 48 -13.70 22.21 11.51
N TYR A 49 -14.87 22.79 11.77
CA TYR A 49 -15.87 23.07 10.73
C TYR A 49 -16.22 24.55 10.71
N PRO A 50 -16.28 25.14 9.51
CA PRO A 50 -16.72 26.51 9.36
C PRO A 50 -18.20 26.65 9.76
N ASP A 51 -18.44 27.46 10.77
CA ASP A 51 -19.75 27.90 11.19
C ASP A 51 -20.19 29.22 10.50
N ARG A 52 -21.35 29.74 10.87
CA ARG A 52 -21.88 31.00 10.32
C ARG A 52 -21.03 32.22 10.64
N ALA A 53 -20.16 32.16 11.65
CA ALA A 53 -19.34 33.27 12.11
C ALA A 53 -17.92 33.28 11.49
N THR A 54 -17.43 32.15 11.03
CA THR A 54 -16.08 32.00 10.50
C THR A 54 -16.05 31.97 8.98
N LEU A 55 -15.72 33.11 8.38
CA LEU A 55 -15.37 33.24 6.95
C LEU A 55 -13.91 32.81 6.66
N GLN A 56 -13.24 32.12 7.58
CA GLN A 56 -11.85 31.72 7.39
C GLN A 56 -11.74 30.68 6.27
N PHE A 57 -11.27 31.18 5.13
CA PHE A 57 -11.08 30.40 3.89
C PHE A 57 -9.83 29.52 3.95
N PHE A 58 -8.87 29.90 4.78
CA PHE A 58 -7.57 29.24 4.92
C PHE A 58 -7.21 29.14 6.40
N ASP A 59 -7.43 27.98 6.99
CA ASP A 59 -6.68 27.61 8.17
C ASP A 59 -5.24 27.27 7.72
N ALA A 60 -4.41 28.31 7.59
CA ALA A 60 -2.98 28.10 7.50
C ALA A 60 -2.46 27.85 8.93
N PRO A 61 -1.74 26.76 9.17
CA PRO A 61 -0.78 26.09 8.27
C PRO A 61 -1.20 24.69 7.78
N HIS A 62 -2.44 24.31 7.83
CA HIS A 62 -2.90 22.94 7.63
C HIS A 62 -3.51 22.71 6.24
N LEU A 63 -2.67 22.79 5.19
CA LEU A 63 -3.00 22.30 3.83
C LEU A 63 -3.54 20.85 3.80
N VAL A 64 -3.36 20.10 4.87
CA VAL A 64 -3.75 18.70 5.01
C VAL A 64 -5.14 18.55 5.64
N SER A 65 -5.53 19.41 6.57
CA SER A 65 -6.84 19.38 7.25
C SER A 65 -7.91 20.22 6.55
N GLY A 66 -7.53 21.04 5.58
CA GLY A 66 -8.43 21.96 4.90
C GLY A 66 -9.32 21.29 3.85
N PHE A 67 -10.36 20.54 4.26
CA PHE A 67 -11.30 19.91 3.32
C PHE A 67 -11.95 20.92 2.35
N ARG A 68 -12.07 22.19 2.71
CA ARG A 68 -12.52 23.27 1.83
C ARG A 68 -11.59 23.45 0.64
N LEU A 69 -10.27 23.47 0.85
CA LEU A 69 -9.28 23.55 -0.22
C LEU A 69 -9.41 22.35 -1.15
N HIS A 70 -9.59 21.15 -0.59
CA HIS A 70 -9.82 19.94 -1.39
C HIS A 70 -11.07 20.06 -2.27
N LEU A 71 -12.18 20.60 -1.74
CA LEU A 71 -13.39 20.84 -2.52
C LEU A 71 -13.18 21.88 -3.61
N VAL A 72 -12.46 22.98 -3.33
CA VAL A 72 -12.13 24.00 -4.33
C VAL A 72 -11.28 23.39 -5.45
N LEU A 73 -10.22 22.65 -5.13
CA LEU A 73 -9.36 22.01 -6.13
C LEU A 73 -10.13 21.00 -6.99
N LEU A 74 -11.00 20.19 -6.36
CA LEU A 74 -11.84 19.24 -7.10
C LEU A 74 -12.93 19.93 -7.91
N GLY A 75 -13.53 21.03 -7.40
CA GLY A 75 -14.48 21.85 -8.14
C GLY A 75 -13.86 22.45 -9.40
N LEU A 76 -12.66 23.03 -9.28
CA LEU A 76 -11.89 23.54 -10.42
C LEU A 76 -11.49 22.41 -11.40
N ALA A 77 -11.05 21.27 -10.90
CA ALA A 77 -10.75 20.09 -11.73
C ALA A 77 -12.02 19.59 -12.45
N GLY A 78 -13.19 19.72 -11.83
CA GLY A 78 -14.47 19.34 -12.41
C GLY A 78 -14.89 20.19 -13.63
N LEU A 79 -14.35 21.39 -13.78
CA LEU A 79 -14.53 22.23 -14.98
C LEU A 79 -13.83 21.61 -16.20
N ALA A 80 -12.77 20.87 -15.99
CA ALA A 80 -12.04 20.19 -17.05
C ALA A 80 -12.73 18.85 -17.40
N GLY A 81 -13.22 18.71 -18.62
CA GLY A 81 -14.09 17.61 -19.06
C GLY A 81 -13.54 16.20 -18.72
N ARG A 82 -12.21 15.99 -18.77
CA ARG A 82 -11.56 14.70 -18.46
C ARG A 82 -11.54 14.37 -16.97
N ALA A 83 -11.31 15.37 -16.12
CA ALA A 83 -11.22 15.22 -14.68
C ALA A 83 -12.58 15.19 -13.96
N ARG A 84 -13.65 15.54 -14.65
CA ARG A 84 -14.98 15.77 -14.12
C ARG A 84 -15.49 14.63 -13.23
N ARG A 85 -15.47 13.41 -13.73
CA ARG A 85 -15.98 12.24 -13.00
C ARG A 85 -15.16 11.89 -11.75
N PRO A 86 -13.82 11.73 -11.83
CA PRO A 86 -13.04 11.48 -10.62
C PRO A 86 -13.12 12.62 -9.61
N ALA A 87 -13.13 13.88 -10.05
CA ALA A 87 -13.33 15.01 -9.17
C ALA A 87 -14.70 14.98 -8.47
N GLY A 88 -15.77 14.71 -9.23
CA GLY A 88 -17.13 14.58 -8.69
C GLY A 88 -17.24 13.45 -7.66
N ILE A 89 -16.65 12.28 -7.91
CA ILE A 89 -16.60 11.17 -6.94
C ILE A 89 -15.90 11.61 -5.65
N GLY A 90 -14.76 12.29 -5.74
CA GLY A 90 -14.05 12.80 -4.56
C GLY A 90 -14.89 13.79 -3.76
N VAL A 91 -15.56 14.72 -4.43
CA VAL A 91 -16.48 15.67 -3.77
C VAL A 91 -17.61 14.93 -3.05
N VAL A 92 -18.23 13.93 -3.69
CA VAL A 92 -19.30 13.13 -3.08
C VAL A 92 -18.79 12.40 -1.83
N VAL A 93 -17.61 11.77 -1.89
CA VAL A 93 -17.01 11.07 -0.73
C VAL A 93 -16.76 12.05 0.40
N ILE A 94 -16.12 13.20 0.14
CA ILE A 94 -15.86 14.23 1.15
C ILE A 94 -17.16 14.72 1.77
N ALA A 95 -18.15 15.06 0.94
CA ALA A 95 -19.42 15.58 1.42
C ALA A 95 -20.21 14.56 2.24
N VAL A 96 -20.27 13.30 1.80
CA VAL A 96 -20.95 12.22 2.54
C VAL A 96 -20.30 11.97 3.90
N VAL A 97 -18.97 11.88 3.97
CA VAL A 97 -18.24 11.63 5.21
C VAL A 97 -18.49 12.74 6.22
N HIS A 98 -18.29 14.00 5.81
CA HIS A 98 -18.49 15.13 6.72
C HIS A 98 -19.96 15.34 7.10
N LEU A 99 -20.90 15.13 6.16
CA LEU A 99 -22.34 15.20 6.48
C LEU A 99 -22.76 14.11 7.46
N ALA A 100 -22.34 12.87 7.24
CA ALA A 100 -22.66 11.76 8.15
C ALA A 100 -22.16 12.07 9.57
N PHE A 101 -20.95 12.62 9.69
CA PHE A 101 -20.39 13.04 10.96
C PHE A 101 -21.19 14.19 11.61
N LEU A 102 -21.50 15.25 10.84
CA LEU A 102 -22.25 16.41 11.34
C LEU A 102 -23.70 16.06 11.70
N ILE A 103 -24.34 15.15 10.97
CA ILE A 103 -25.67 14.62 11.31
C ILE A 103 -25.62 13.88 12.63
N GLY A 104 -24.60 13.06 12.86
CA GLY A 104 -24.38 12.36 14.14
C GLY A 104 -24.22 13.32 15.33
N LEU A 105 -23.73 14.54 15.11
CA LEU A 105 -23.61 15.60 16.11
C LEU A 105 -24.83 16.54 16.19
N GLY A 106 -25.84 16.36 15.35
CA GLY A 106 -26.99 17.24 15.28
C GLY A 106 -26.70 18.64 14.74
N ALA A 107 -25.59 18.82 14.03
CA ALA A 107 -25.08 20.12 13.59
C ALA A 107 -24.95 20.31 12.06
N PRO A 108 -25.72 19.65 11.18
CA PRO A 108 -25.56 19.83 9.75
C PRO A 108 -26.04 21.21 9.29
N SER A 109 -25.35 21.82 8.30
CA SER A 109 -25.70 23.07 7.66
C SER A 109 -25.66 22.95 6.13
N ALA A 110 -25.92 24.07 5.42
CA ALA A 110 -26.15 24.06 3.98
C ALA A 110 -24.96 23.66 3.11
N GLY A 111 -23.72 23.87 3.56
CA GLY A 111 -22.52 23.65 2.77
C GLY A 111 -22.36 22.19 2.28
N GLY A 112 -22.61 21.23 3.16
CA GLY A 112 -22.51 19.81 2.84
C GLY A 112 -23.48 19.35 1.76
N PRO A 113 -24.82 19.55 1.92
CA PRO A 113 -25.79 19.18 0.90
C PRO A 113 -25.56 19.86 -0.46
N VAL A 114 -25.17 21.13 -0.47
CA VAL A 114 -24.86 21.86 -1.71
C VAL A 114 -23.65 21.26 -2.43
N ALA A 115 -22.56 20.96 -1.69
CA ALA A 115 -21.40 20.29 -2.25
C ALA A 115 -21.72 18.88 -2.76
N LEU A 116 -22.57 18.14 -2.05
CA LEU A 116 -23.00 16.79 -2.45
C LEU A 116 -23.77 16.81 -3.78
N VAL A 117 -24.74 17.73 -3.93
CA VAL A 117 -25.48 17.91 -5.18
C VAL A 117 -24.54 18.31 -6.31
N GLY A 118 -23.62 19.25 -6.07
CA GLY A 118 -22.61 19.65 -7.04
C GLY A 118 -21.73 18.47 -7.51
N GLY A 119 -21.25 17.66 -6.58
CA GLY A 119 -20.46 16.46 -6.86
C GLY A 119 -21.27 15.43 -7.67
N ALA A 120 -22.53 15.17 -7.31
CA ALA A 120 -23.41 14.27 -8.03
C ALA A 120 -23.64 14.71 -9.48
N LEU A 121 -23.83 16.00 -9.73
CA LEU A 121 -23.96 16.57 -11.08
C LEU A 121 -22.67 16.38 -11.89
N LEU A 122 -21.50 16.48 -11.28
CA LEU A 122 -20.23 16.20 -11.93
C LEU A 122 -20.09 14.73 -12.35
N VAL A 123 -20.66 13.79 -11.62
CA VAL A 123 -20.60 12.34 -11.90
C VAL A 123 -21.60 11.92 -12.97
N TRP A 124 -22.74 12.60 -13.10
CA TRP A 124 -23.93 12.18 -13.86
C TRP A 124 -23.67 11.82 -15.33
N ARG A 125 -22.80 12.54 -16.04
CA ARG A 125 -22.49 12.27 -17.45
C ARG A 125 -21.06 11.75 -17.62
N ARG A 126 -20.90 10.72 -18.46
CA ARG A 126 -19.58 10.24 -18.88
C ARG A 126 -19.06 11.14 -20.01
N PRO A 127 -17.97 11.88 -19.85
CA PRO A 127 -17.35 12.55 -20.98
C PRO A 127 -16.74 11.49 -21.90
N ALA A 128 -17.14 11.50 -23.17
CA ALA A 128 -16.48 10.72 -24.22
C ALA A 128 -15.21 11.46 -24.66
N VAL A 129 -14.20 11.50 -23.79
CA VAL A 129 -12.92 12.13 -24.12
C VAL A 129 -11.86 11.06 -24.22
N PRO A 130 -11.17 10.89 -25.37
CA PRO A 130 -10.13 9.89 -25.54
C PRO A 130 -8.97 10.14 -24.58
N ALA A 131 -8.28 9.05 -24.19
CA ALA A 131 -7.09 9.14 -23.33
C ALA A 131 -6.04 10.05 -23.98
N LEU A 132 -5.44 10.93 -23.18
CA LEU A 132 -4.36 11.79 -23.66
C LEU A 132 -3.06 11.00 -23.58
N SER A 133 -2.39 10.82 -24.73
CA SER A 133 -1.03 10.33 -24.77
C SER A 133 -0.06 11.51 -24.66
N LEU A 134 0.62 11.63 -23.53
CA LEU A 134 1.65 12.64 -23.34
C LEU A 134 2.95 12.17 -23.98
N PRO A 135 3.64 13.02 -24.77
CA PRO A 135 4.94 12.67 -25.34
C PRO A 135 5.97 12.51 -24.21
N LEU A 136 6.86 11.52 -24.35
CA LEU A 136 7.93 11.31 -23.39
C LEU A 136 8.98 12.43 -23.53
N PRO A 137 9.35 13.11 -22.44
CA PRO A 137 10.29 14.21 -22.47
C PRO A 137 11.72 13.72 -22.70
N GLY A 138 12.57 14.62 -23.18
CA GLY A 138 14.02 14.41 -23.21
C GLY A 138 14.59 14.25 -21.77
N ARG A 139 15.85 13.77 -21.67
CA ARG A 139 16.50 13.52 -20.36
C ARG A 139 16.49 14.74 -19.43
N ALA A 140 16.63 15.94 -19.97
CA ALA A 140 16.66 17.18 -19.18
C ALA A 140 15.38 17.45 -18.39
N LEU A 141 14.21 17.09 -18.92
CA LEU A 141 12.92 17.23 -18.24
C LEU A 141 12.46 15.95 -17.52
N ALA A 142 13.02 14.80 -17.89
CA ALA A 142 12.66 13.50 -17.31
C ALA A 142 13.03 13.42 -15.82
N TRP A 143 14.23 13.85 -15.46
CA TRP A 143 14.72 13.76 -14.08
C TRP A 143 13.97 14.69 -13.11
N PRO A 144 13.80 15.99 -13.40
CA PRO A 144 13.00 16.84 -12.52
C PRO A 144 11.54 16.41 -12.43
N ALA A 145 10.96 15.85 -13.50
CA ALA A 145 9.61 15.32 -13.47
C ALA A 145 9.49 14.10 -12.54
N LEU A 146 10.45 13.18 -12.53
CA LEU A 146 10.49 12.05 -11.60
C LEU A 146 10.71 12.53 -10.17
N LEU A 147 11.62 13.47 -9.94
CA LEU A 147 11.82 14.07 -8.60
C LEU A 147 10.53 14.71 -8.08
N ALA A 148 9.85 15.52 -8.89
CA ALA A 148 8.58 16.14 -8.52
C ALA A 148 7.48 15.11 -8.23
N ALA A 149 7.40 14.05 -9.03
CA ALA A 149 6.42 12.98 -8.82
C ALA A 149 6.66 12.22 -7.52
N PHE A 150 7.90 11.84 -7.21
CA PHE A 150 8.23 11.14 -5.97
C PHE A 150 8.17 12.06 -4.74
N ALA A 151 8.51 13.34 -4.87
CA ALA A 151 8.31 14.33 -3.81
C ALA A 151 6.82 14.55 -3.54
N GLY A 152 5.98 14.61 -4.57
CA GLY A 152 4.53 14.65 -4.43
C GLY A 152 3.96 13.39 -3.79
N LEU A 153 4.50 12.21 -4.11
CA LEU A 153 4.13 10.95 -3.46
C LEU A 153 4.54 10.95 -1.98
N LEU A 154 5.76 11.40 -1.66
CA LEU A 154 6.22 11.53 -0.28
C LEU A 154 5.32 12.47 0.52
N TRP A 155 4.97 13.63 -0.07
CA TRP A 155 4.02 14.56 0.55
C TRP A 155 2.65 13.90 0.77
N LEU A 156 2.10 13.19 -0.24
CA LEU A 156 0.82 12.51 -0.14
C LEU A 156 0.82 11.44 0.96
N VAL A 157 1.89 10.63 1.05
CA VAL A 157 2.06 9.62 2.11
C VAL A 157 2.15 10.29 3.48
N SER A 158 3.00 11.32 3.62
CA SER A 158 3.12 12.07 4.88
C SER A 158 1.78 12.68 5.29
N ALA A 159 1.07 13.31 4.35
CA ALA A 159 -0.25 13.89 4.58
C ALA A 159 -1.29 12.83 4.99
N THR A 160 -1.28 11.66 4.36
CA THR A 160 -2.17 10.54 4.72
C THR A 160 -1.89 10.04 6.14
N LEU A 161 -0.61 9.96 6.53
CA LEU A 161 -0.22 9.52 7.87
C LEU A 161 -0.54 10.56 8.94
N THR A 162 -0.48 11.85 8.64
CA THR A 162 -0.79 12.93 9.57
C THR A 162 -2.26 13.32 9.61
N ALA A 163 -3.02 13.04 8.53
CA ALA A 163 -4.45 13.32 8.48
C ALA A 163 -5.20 12.64 9.63
N GLY A 164 -6.08 13.40 10.30
CA GLY A 164 -6.86 12.91 11.42
C GLY A 164 -6.15 12.93 12.79
N GLY A 165 -4.86 13.27 12.84
CA GLY A 165 -4.10 13.30 14.10
C GLY A 165 -3.71 11.90 14.62
N GLN A 166 -3.23 11.84 15.86
CA GLN A 166 -2.75 10.61 16.50
C GLN A 166 -3.63 10.12 17.66
N SER A 167 -4.54 10.96 18.14
CA SER A 167 -5.37 10.66 19.30
C SER A 167 -6.73 11.33 19.22
N ARG A 168 -7.77 10.56 19.55
CA ARG A 168 -9.15 11.05 19.66
C ARG A 168 -9.30 12.16 20.72
N ALA A 169 -8.44 12.14 21.73
CA ALA A 169 -8.43 13.18 22.78
C ALA A 169 -7.99 14.55 22.24
N THR A 170 -7.11 14.58 21.24
CA THR A 170 -6.61 15.81 20.62
C THR A 170 -7.39 16.23 19.38
N ASN A 171 -7.98 15.27 18.65
CA ASN A 171 -8.81 15.54 17.49
C ASN A 171 -10.01 14.58 17.43
N PRO A 172 -11.18 14.98 17.98
CA PRO A 172 -12.38 14.14 17.96
C PRO A 172 -12.96 13.94 16.53
N HIS A 173 -12.47 14.68 15.55
CA HIS A 173 -12.91 14.66 14.16
C HIS A 173 -11.94 13.91 13.22
N GLY A 174 -10.87 13.36 13.76
CA GLY A 174 -9.75 12.81 13.01
C GLY A 174 -10.14 11.71 12.02
N GLY A 175 -11.05 10.84 12.39
CA GLY A 175 -11.53 9.79 11.49
C GLY A 175 -12.27 10.32 10.26
N ALA A 176 -13.10 11.35 10.42
CA ALA A 176 -13.78 12.01 9.30
C ALA A 176 -12.80 12.74 8.38
N GLU A 177 -11.82 13.45 8.96
CA GLU A 177 -10.75 14.12 8.20
C GLU A 177 -9.92 13.11 7.40
N PHE A 178 -9.54 12.00 8.01
CA PHE A 178 -8.80 10.93 7.32
C PHE A 178 -9.58 10.35 6.14
N LEU A 179 -10.84 9.97 6.34
CA LEU A 179 -11.67 9.43 5.26
C LEU A 179 -11.93 10.44 4.14
N ALA A 180 -12.15 11.71 4.50
CA ALA A 180 -12.30 12.78 3.52
C ALA A 180 -11.00 13.00 2.72
N PHE A 181 -9.84 12.97 3.39
CA PHE A 181 -8.54 13.04 2.73
C PHE A 181 -8.28 11.85 1.82
N CYS A 182 -8.65 10.64 2.22
CA CYS A 182 -8.60 9.47 1.34
C CYS A 182 -9.47 9.66 0.08
N GLY A 183 -10.67 10.23 0.23
CA GLY A 183 -11.53 10.59 -0.90
C GLY A 183 -10.88 11.60 -1.85
N PHE A 184 -10.22 12.62 -1.30
CA PHE A 184 -9.44 13.59 -2.07
C PHE A 184 -8.25 12.93 -2.80
N ALA A 185 -7.46 12.13 -2.10
CA ALA A 185 -6.31 11.43 -2.66
C ALA A 185 -6.73 10.49 -3.81
N PHE A 186 -7.82 9.74 -3.62
CA PHE A 186 -8.39 8.88 -4.66
C PHE A 186 -8.85 9.68 -5.88
N ALA A 187 -9.52 10.81 -5.67
CA ALA A 187 -9.93 11.69 -6.74
C ALA A 187 -8.73 12.29 -7.48
N LEU A 188 -7.68 12.71 -6.76
CA LEU A 188 -6.45 13.23 -7.36
C LEU A 188 -5.78 12.19 -8.25
N VAL A 189 -5.64 10.96 -7.78
CA VAL A 189 -5.13 9.82 -8.58
C VAL A 189 -6.01 9.60 -9.82
N GLY A 190 -7.34 9.66 -9.67
CA GLY A 190 -8.29 9.56 -10.76
C GLY A 190 -8.16 10.68 -11.80
N VAL A 191 -7.96 11.92 -11.34
CA VAL A 191 -7.70 13.09 -12.21
C VAL A 191 -6.40 12.91 -12.96
N LEU A 192 -5.29 12.57 -12.29
CA LEU A 192 -3.99 12.32 -12.93
C LEU A 192 -4.07 11.18 -13.95
N SER A 193 -4.83 10.13 -13.63
CA SER A 193 -5.08 9.02 -14.56
C SER A 193 -5.86 9.47 -15.80
N ALA A 194 -6.89 10.30 -15.63
CA ALA A 194 -7.71 10.82 -16.74
C ALA A 194 -6.92 11.70 -17.72
N TYR A 195 -5.88 12.36 -17.22
CA TYR A 195 -4.93 13.13 -18.06
C TYR A 195 -3.77 12.28 -18.59
N GLY A 196 -3.73 10.98 -18.34
CA GLY A 196 -2.64 10.10 -18.78
C GLY A 196 -1.31 10.31 -18.05
N VAL A 197 -1.28 11.16 -17.00
CA VAL A 197 -0.07 11.49 -16.24
C VAL A 197 0.51 10.24 -15.57
N LEU A 198 -0.34 9.36 -15.02
CA LEU A 198 0.13 8.12 -14.39
C LEU A 198 0.76 7.16 -15.40
N ALA A 199 0.17 7.01 -16.59
CA ALA A 199 0.73 6.18 -17.65
C ALA A 199 2.05 6.77 -18.17
N TRP A 200 2.12 8.09 -18.29
CA TRP A 200 3.32 8.82 -18.67
C TRP A 200 4.44 8.66 -17.62
N LEU A 201 4.14 8.81 -16.33
CA LEU A 201 5.08 8.58 -15.24
C LEU A 201 5.56 7.12 -15.20
N ALA A 202 4.67 6.15 -15.43
CA ALA A 202 5.04 4.75 -15.50
C ALA A 202 6.02 4.46 -16.64
N ALA A 203 5.76 5.00 -17.84
CA ALA A 203 6.67 4.89 -18.97
C ALA A 203 8.03 5.56 -18.71
N LEU A 204 8.01 6.74 -18.05
CA LEU A 204 9.21 7.47 -17.68
C LEU A 204 10.05 6.71 -16.64
N THR A 205 9.39 6.12 -15.64
CA THR A 205 10.03 5.25 -14.63
C THR A 205 10.66 4.02 -15.26
N GLN A 206 9.99 3.38 -16.21
CA GLN A 206 10.54 2.23 -16.94
C GLN A 206 11.78 2.63 -17.77
N ARG A 207 11.76 3.80 -18.42
CA ARG A 207 12.88 4.30 -19.21
C ARG A 207 14.10 4.64 -18.35
N HIS A 208 13.91 5.16 -17.13
CA HIS A 208 14.96 5.59 -16.20
C HIS A 208 14.89 4.81 -14.87
N ARG A 209 14.72 3.48 -14.94
CA ARG A 209 14.42 2.62 -13.77
C ARG A 209 15.41 2.74 -12.63
N ILE A 210 16.72 2.84 -12.90
CA ILE A 210 17.74 2.96 -11.84
C ILE A 210 17.59 4.30 -11.12
N PHE A 211 17.49 5.42 -11.87
CA PHE A 211 17.28 6.75 -11.29
C PHE A 211 15.98 6.83 -10.49
N ALA A 212 14.87 6.32 -11.06
CA ALA A 212 13.58 6.29 -10.40
C ALA A 212 13.62 5.48 -9.09
N PHE A 213 14.29 4.32 -9.09
CA PHE A 213 14.46 3.50 -7.88
C PHE A 213 15.29 4.23 -6.81
N THR A 214 16.39 4.89 -7.21
CA THR A 214 17.23 5.66 -6.28
C THR A 214 16.46 6.82 -5.66
N VAL A 215 15.71 7.58 -6.46
CA VAL A 215 14.89 8.70 -5.96
C VAL A 215 13.77 8.19 -5.05
N MET A 216 13.09 7.12 -5.43
CA MET A 216 12.06 6.50 -4.59
C MET A 216 12.63 6.07 -3.23
N LEU A 217 13.80 5.42 -3.22
CA LEU A 217 14.47 5.01 -2.00
C LEU A 217 14.87 6.22 -1.14
N ALA A 218 15.44 7.25 -1.76
CA ALA A 218 15.78 8.49 -1.06
C ALA A 218 14.55 9.16 -0.45
N CYS A 219 13.46 9.28 -1.20
CA CYS A 219 12.19 9.82 -0.69
C CYS A 219 11.62 8.98 0.47
N ALA A 220 11.69 7.65 0.37
CA ALA A 220 11.26 6.79 1.48
C ALA A 220 12.11 7.04 2.73
N LEU A 221 13.42 7.15 2.61
CA LEU A 221 14.33 7.44 3.73
C LEU A 221 14.16 8.86 4.30
N LEU A 222 13.58 9.79 3.54
CA LEU A 222 13.29 11.16 3.99
C LEU A 222 11.94 11.29 4.73
N LEU A 223 11.09 10.26 4.73
CA LEU A 223 9.79 10.30 5.43
C LEU A 223 9.90 10.75 6.90
N PRO A 224 10.90 10.32 7.70
CA PRO A 224 11.04 10.74 9.11
C PRO A 224 11.28 12.24 9.31
N VAL A 225 11.75 12.95 8.29
CA VAL A 225 11.98 14.40 8.33
C VAL A 225 10.69 15.18 8.06
N THR A 226 9.65 14.52 7.59
CA THR A 226 8.34 15.13 7.34
C THR A 226 7.48 15.19 8.61
N GLY A 227 6.28 15.78 8.51
CA GLY A 227 5.32 15.80 9.62
C GLY A 227 4.90 14.41 10.13
N ALA A 228 5.12 13.35 9.35
CA ALA A 228 4.90 11.96 9.76
C ALA A 228 6.07 11.39 10.59
N GLY A 229 7.17 12.13 10.78
CA GLY A 229 8.35 11.72 11.54
C GLY A 229 8.14 11.70 13.04
N THR A 230 7.18 10.94 13.54
CA THR A 230 6.98 10.73 14.99
C THR A 230 7.39 9.31 15.37
N GLY A 231 7.80 9.09 16.62
CA GLY A 231 8.20 7.75 17.11
C GLY A 231 7.11 6.70 16.88
N TYR A 232 5.85 7.10 17.02
CA TYR A 232 4.70 6.24 16.73
C TYR A 232 4.67 5.79 15.26
N TRP A 233 4.70 6.75 14.30
CA TRP A 233 4.67 6.41 12.87
C TRP A 233 5.93 5.70 12.41
N MET A 234 7.09 5.95 13.03
CA MET A 234 8.31 5.20 12.75
C MET A 234 8.17 3.74 13.18
N THR A 235 7.54 3.48 14.33
CA THR A 235 7.24 2.13 14.80
C THR A 235 6.25 1.42 13.88
N VAL A 236 5.17 2.07 13.49
CA VAL A 236 4.18 1.51 12.55
C VAL A 236 4.81 1.26 11.18
N ALA A 237 5.52 2.24 10.61
CA ALA A 237 6.12 2.14 9.29
C ALA A 237 7.23 1.06 9.23
N SER A 238 8.00 0.87 10.30
CA SER A 238 8.98 -0.22 10.36
C SER A 238 8.29 -1.60 10.42
N THR A 239 7.14 -1.73 11.11
CA THR A 239 6.32 -2.96 11.07
C THR A 239 5.81 -3.23 9.66
N ILE A 240 5.25 -2.20 9.00
CA ILE A 240 4.80 -2.29 7.60
C ILE A 240 5.95 -2.77 6.71
N GLY A 241 7.17 -2.24 6.90
CA GLY A 241 8.32 -2.64 6.12
C GLY A 241 8.71 -4.10 6.30
N VAL A 242 8.65 -4.64 7.53
CA VAL A 242 8.88 -6.07 7.81
C VAL A 242 7.83 -6.92 7.08
N TYR A 243 6.56 -6.60 7.23
CA TYR A 243 5.49 -7.34 6.56
C TYR A 243 5.52 -7.16 5.03
N ALA A 244 5.91 -6.00 4.53
CA ALA A 244 6.08 -5.76 3.09
C ALA A 244 7.22 -6.63 2.52
N ALA A 245 8.35 -6.74 3.20
CA ALA A 245 9.44 -7.62 2.79
C ALA A 245 9.01 -9.09 2.81
N THR A 246 8.26 -9.50 3.83
CA THR A 246 7.66 -10.84 3.93
C THR A 246 6.66 -11.09 2.80
N ALA A 247 5.79 -10.12 2.50
CA ALA A 247 4.84 -10.20 1.40
C ALA A 247 5.52 -10.26 0.02
N ILE A 248 6.67 -9.60 -0.17
CA ILE A 248 7.49 -9.74 -1.40
C ILE A 248 8.00 -11.18 -1.53
N GLY A 249 8.46 -11.79 -0.42
CA GLY A 249 8.86 -13.20 -0.40
C GLY A 249 7.69 -14.14 -0.76
N LEU A 250 6.51 -13.92 -0.18
CA LEU A 250 5.30 -14.65 -0.52
C LEU A 250 4.88 -14.43 -1.99
N ASN A 251 5.09 -13.22 -2.52
CA ASN A 251 4.81 -12.91 -3.92
C ASN A 251 5.70 -13.68 -4.91
N ILE A 252 6.88 -14.15 -4.49
CA ILE A 252 7.68 -15.09 -5.31
C ILE A 252 6.96 -16.45 -5.39
N VAL A 253 6.47 -16.96 -4.26
CA VAL A 253 5.82 -18.28 -4.17
C VAL A 253 4.44 -18.26 -4.85
N VAL A 254 3.57 -17.32 -4.44
CA VAL A 254 2.20 -17.23 -4.93
C VAL A 254 2.12 -16.47 -6.25
N GLY A 255 2.81 -15.34 -6.35
CA GLY A 255 2.69 -14.42 -7.48
C GLY A 255 3.45 -14.86 -8.72
N LEU A 256 4.70 -15.34 -8.59
CA LEU A 256 5.49 -15.79 -9.73
C LEU A 256 5.30 -17.28 -10.02
N ALA A 257 5.39 -18.15 -9.00
CA ALA A 257 5.31 -19.60 -9.20
C ALA A 257 3.88 -20.15 -9.17
N GLY A 258 2.88 -19.38 -8.75
CA GLY A 258 1.48 -19.80 -8.70
C GLY A 258 1.18 -20.84 -7.60
N LEU A 259 2.02 -20.92 -6.57
CA LEU A 259 1.90 -21.90 -5.50
C LEU A 259 1.18 -21.26 -4.31
N LEU A 260 -0.06 -21.66 -4.06
CA LEU A 260 -0.83 -21.10 -2.92
C LEU A 260 -0.24 -21.59 -1.60
N ASP A 261 0.17 -20.66 -0.75
CA ASP A 261 0.75 -20.91 0.55
C ASP A 261 -0.04 -20.20 1.65
N LEU A 262 -0.67 -20.97 2.54
CA LEU A 262 -1.49 -20.51 3.65
C LEU A 262 -0.77 -20.61 5.01
N GLY A 263 0.43 -21.16 5.05
CA GLY A 263 1.25 -21.31 6.25
C GLY A 263 2.49 -20.40 6.26
N TYR A 264 2.55 -19.42 5.37
CA TYR A 264 3.77 -18.66 5.09
C TYR A 264 4.32 -17.89 6.29
N VAL A 265 3.46 -17.45 7.21
CA VAL A 265 3.89 -16.73 8.43
C VAL A 265 4.79 -17.60 9.33
N ALA A 266 4.71 -18.93 9.23
CA ALA A 266 5.60 -19.84 9.96
C ALA A 266 7.08 -19.59 9.62
N PHE A 267 7.41 -19.25 8.37
CA PHE A 267 8.79 -18.93 7.98
C PHE A 267 9.28 -17.62 8.63
N LEU A 268 8.39 -16.63 8.76
CA LEU A 268 8.67 -15.41 9.53
C LEU A 268 8.96 -15.77 11.00
N GLY A 269 8.12 -16.62 11.59
CA GLY A 269 8.25 -17.09 12.98
C GLY A 269 9.53 -17.89 13.21
N ILE A 270 9.87 -18.82 12.32
CA ILE A 270 11.12 -19.60 12.39
C ILE A 270 12.32 -18.65 12.41
N GLY A 271 12.35 -17.66 11.53
CA GLY A 271 13.40 -16.64 11.52
C GLY A 271 13.45 -15.83 12.81
N ALA A 272 12.28 -15.40 13.31
CA ALA A 272 12.16 -14.63 14.53
C ALA A 272 12.64 -15.40 15.78
N PHE A 273 12.19 -16.64 15.98
CA PHE A 273 12.62 -17.48 17.11
C PHE A 273 14.10 -17.86 17.02
N THR A 274 14.59 -18.16 15.81
CA THR A 274 16.04 -18.44 15.62
C THR A 274 16.88 -17.23 16.00
N ALA A 275 16.51 -16.04 15.55
CA ALA A 275 17.24 -14.82 15.88
C ALA A 275 17.11 -14.47 17.38
N ALA A 276 15.93 -14.67 17.99
CA ALA A 276 15.71 -14.45 19.41
C ALA A 276 16.60 -15.33 20.29
N ASN A 277 16.72 -16.61 19.98
CA ASN A 277 17.60 -17.54 20.72
C ASN A 277 19.09 -17.20 20.58
N LEU A 278 19.49 -16.64 19.45
CA LEU A 278 20.87 -16.26 19.18
C LEU A 278 21.19 -14.82 19.63
N ALA A 279 20.20 -14.03 20.01
CA ALA A 279 20.33 -12.58 20.22
C ALA A 279 21.37 -12.18 21.29
N HIS A 280 21.59 -13.02 22.29
CA HIS A 280 22.58 -12.79 23.36
C HIS A 280 23.96 -13.38 23.08
N SER A 281 24.06 -14.28 22.09
CA SER A 281 25.29 -15.06 21.83
C SER A 281 26.10 -14.54 20.65
N VAL A 282 25.41 -13.92 19.66
CA VAL A 282 26.06 -13.47 18.42
C VAL A 282 25.54 -12.07 17.98
N PRO A 283 26.32 -11.33 17.19
CA PRO A 283 25.88 -10.06 16.62
C PRO A 283 24.64 -10.24 15.72
N PHE A 284 23.77 -9.22 15.67
CA PHE A 284 22.54 -9.26 14.88
C PHE A 284 22.69 -9.76 13.43
N PRO A 285 23.70 -9.34 12.63
CA PRO A 285 23.82 -9.84 11.26
C PRO A 285 23.97 -11.37 11.17
N VAL A 286 24.67 -11.97 12.13
CA VAL A 286 24.86 -13.43 12.20
C VAL A 286 23.55 -14.10 12.59
N ALA A 287 22.85 -13.58 13.61
CA ALA A 287 21.53 -14.07 14.02
C ALA A 287 20.50 -13.98 12.88
N ALA A 288 20.51 -12.88 12.13
CA ALA A 288 19.63 -12.68 10.99
C ALA A 288 19.91 -13.65 9.83
N LEU A 289 21.18 -13.89 9.51
CA LEU A 289 21.57 -14.87 8.50
C LEU A 289 21.24 -16.30 8.94
N ALA A 290 21.43 -16.64 10.21
CA ALA A 290 21.03 -17.92 10.77
C ALA A 290 19.52 -18.12 10.68
N GLY A 291 18.72 -17.12 11.08
CA GLY A 291 17.26 -17.12 10.95
C GLY A 291 16.80 -17.31 9.52
N ALA A 292 17.42 -16.60 8.58
CA ALA A 292 17.16 -16.74 7.15
C ALA A 292 17.51 -18.14 6.62
N ALA A 293 18.63 -18.70 7.03
CA ALA A 293 19.09 -20.03 6.62
C ALA A 293 18.17 -21.14 7.15
N VAL A 294 17.79 -21.07 8.44
CA VAL A 294 16.87 -22.04 9.06
C VAL A 294 15.48 -21.95 8.42
N ALA A 295 14.94 -20.76 8.23
CA ALA A 295 13.68 -20.58 7.52
C ALA A 295 13.75 -21.11 6.09
N GLY A 296 14.84 -20.85 5.36
CA GLY A 296 15.07 -21.40 4.03
C GLY A 296 15.15 -22.93 4.01
N PHE A 297 15.80 -23.54 4.99
CA PHE A 297 15.81 -24.99 5.15
C PHE A 297 14.41 -25.56 5.31
N PHE A 298 13.57 -24.97 6.19
CA PHE A 298 12.18 -25.38 6.33
C PHE A 298 11.38 -25.10 5.05
N GLY A 299 11.70 -24.06 4.29
CA GLY A 299 11.13 -23.82 2.97
C GLY A 299 11.39 -24.97 1.99
N VAL A 300 12.58 -25.57 2.02
CA VAL A 300 12.90 -26.79 1.24
C VAL A 300 12.12 -27.99 1.77
N VAL A 301 12.04 -28.16 3.09
CA VAL A 301 11.29 -29.26 3.72
C VAL A 301 9.81 -29.21 3.35
N VAL A 302 9.18 -28.04 3.40
CA VAL A 302 7.78 -27.84 2.99
C VAL A 302 7.63 -27.94 1.48
N GLY A 303 8.61 -27.45 0.72
CA GLY A 303 8.66 -27.57 -0.72
C GLY A 303 8.76 -29.01 -1.25
N ALA A 304 9.31 -29.96 -0.48
CA ALA A 304 9.47 -31.35 -0.92
C ALA A 304 8.13 -32.09 -1.13
N PRO A 305 7.14 -32.05 -0.22
CA PRO A 305 5.81 -32.63 -0.46
C PRO A 305 5.08 -32.01 -1.66
N THR A 306 5.35 -30.73 -1.98
CA THR A 306 4.71 -30.02 -3.11
C THR A 306 5.02 -30.66 -4.47
N LEU A 307 6.05 -31.50 -4.54
CA LEU A 307 6.38 -32.26 -5.76
C LEU A 307 5.32 -33.29 -6.12
N ARG A 308 4.56 -33.76 -5.13
CA ARG A 308 3.53 -34.80 -5.27
C ARG A 308 2.12 -34.25 -5.22
N VAL A 309 1.95 -33.01 -4.78
CA VAL A 309 0.64 -32.37 -4.52
C VAL A 309 0.47 -31.17 -5.46
N ARG A 310 -0.75 -30.93 -5.95
CA ARG A 310 -1.03 -29.86 -6.91
C ARG A 310 -2.28 -29.09 -6.51
N GLY A 311 -2.36 -27.84 -6.97
CA GLY A 311 -3.53 -26.98 -6.79
C GLY A 311 -3.90 -26.78 -5.32
N ASP A 312 -5.16 -26.96 -4.99
CA ASP A 312 -5.71 -26.67 -3.66
C ASP A 312 -5.16 -27.57 -2.55
N TYR A 313 -4.73 -28.80 -2.90
CA TYR A 313 -4.09 -29.69 -1.92
C TYR A 313 -2.77 -29.14 -1.39
N LEU A 314 -2.05 -28.35 -2.19
CA LEU A 314 -0.85 -27.67 -1.73
C LEU A 314 -1.17 -26.67 -0.62
N ALA A 315 -2.26 -25.90 -0.77
CA ALA A 315 -2.71 -24.96 0.24
C ALA A 315 -3.03 -25.66 1.58
N ILE A 316 -3.60 -26.87 1.53
CA ILE A 316 -3.89 -27.66 2.74
C ILE A 316 -2.57 -28.10 3.42
N VAL A 317 -1.57 -28.51 2.65
CA VAL A 317 -0.28 -28.94 3.20
C VAL A 317 0.44 -27.75 3.87
N THR A 318 0.46 -26.58 3.24
CA THR A 318 1.08 -25.39 3.80
C THR A 318 0.32 -24.85 5.00
N LEU A 319 -1.02 -24.91 4.99
CA LEU A 319 -1.85 -24.61 6.16
C LEU A 319 -1.52 -25.54 7.32
N ALA A 320 -1.44 -26.86 7.08
CA ALA A 320 -1.09 -27.83 8.11
C ALA A 320 0.31 -27.55 8.68
N PHE A 321 1.27 -27.18 7.84
CA PHE A 321 2.60 -26.78 8.31
C PHE A 321 2.53 -25.54 9.22
N GLY A 322 1.76 -24.51 8.83
CA GLY A 322 1.58 -23.31 9.63
C GLY A 322 0.97 -23.63 11.00
N GLU A 323 -0.06 -24.48 11.06
CA GLU A 323 -0.71 -24.91 12.30
C GLU A 323 0.22 -25.79 13.16
N ILE A 324 0.98 -26.70 12.55
CA ILE A 324 1.98 -27.50 13.26
C ILE A 324 3.03 -26.58 13.89
N PHE A 325 3.54 -25.60 13.14
CA PHE A 325 4.49 -24.62 13.67
C PHE A 325 3.89 -23.82 14.83
N PHE A 326 2.66 -23.32 14.69
CA PHE A 326 1.95 -22.56 15.72
C PHE A 326 1.82 -23.40 17.01
N ARG A 327 1.35 -24.66 16.91
CA ARG A 327 1.21 -25.57 18.06
C ARG A 327 2.57 -25.97 18.65
N ALA A 328 3.58 -26.18 17.82
CA ALA A 328 4.93 -26.44 18.26
C ALA A 328 5.50 -25.26 19.07
N ALA A 329 5.30 -24.05 18.58
CA ALA A 329 5.70 -22.82 19.26
C ALA A 329 4.93 -22.58 20.57
N GLN A 330 3.64 -22.84 20.58
CA GLN A 330 2.77 -22.72 21.78
C GLN A 330 3.19 -23.68 22.88
N ASN A 331 3.57 -24.91 22.52
CA ASN A 331 3.95 -25.95 23.47
C ASN A 331 5.46 -25.97 23.80
N ASP A 332 6.20 -24.99 23.34
CA ASP A 332 7.66 -24.84 23.55
C ASP A 332 8.45 -26.12 23.25
N ILE A 333 8.19 -26.73 22.10
CA ILE A 333 8.89 -27.96 21.71
C ILE A 333 10.38 -27.69 21.59
N GLY A 334 11.16 -28.36 22.43
CA GLY A 334 12.61 -28.22 22.49
C GLY A 334 13.14 -27.01 23.26
N GLY A 335 12.30 -26.26 23.98
CA GLY A 335 12.71 -25.09 24.76
C GLY A 335 13.18 -23.91 23.90
N LEU A 336 12.70 -23.82 22.64
CA LEU A 336 13.19 -22.85 21.64
C LEU A 336 12.25 -21.67 21.42
N THR A 337 11.04 -21.71 21.93
CA THR A 337 9.99 -20.72 21.61
C THR A 337 9.43 -19.99 22.83
N GLY A 338 9.80 -20.49 24.05
CA GLY A 338 9.28 -19.96 25.31
C GLY A 338 7.80 -20.25 25.54
N GLY A 339 7.15 -20.94 24.61
CA GLY A 339 5.75 -21.36 24.71
C GLY A 339 4.79 -20.20 25.00
N VAL A 340 3.92 -20.37 25.99
CA VAL A 340 2.95 -19.35 26.43
C VAL A 340 3.61 -18.11 27.04
N ASN A 341 4.84 -18.23 27.54
CA ASN A 341 5.56 -17.14 28.18
C ASN A 341 6.31 -16.23 27.17
N ALA A 342 6.36 -16.63 25.89
CA ALA A 342 7.16 -15.98 24.86
C ALA A 342 8.67 -15.97 25.18
N ILE A 343 9.52 -15.42 24.32
CA ILE A 343 10.93 -15.12 24.60
C ILE A 343 11.05 -13.62 24.86
N PRO A 344 11.22 -13.18 26.11
CA PRO A 344 11.36 -11.77 26.44
C PRO A 344 12.83 -11.34 26.38
N GLY A 345 13.06 -10.01 26.46
CA GLY A 345 14.38 -9.43 26.68
C GLY A 345 15.34 -9.49 25.48
N ILE A 346 14.81 -9.60 24.26
CA ILE A 346 15.64 -9.57 23.05
C ILE A 346 16.26 -8.17 22.91
N PRO A 347 17.61 -8.05 22.88
CA PRO A 347 18.27 -6.76 22.81
C PRO A 347 17.95 -6.04 21.49
N PRO A 348 17.80 -4.72 21.49
CA PRO A 348 17.63 -3.95 20.27
C PRO A 348 18.89 -4.04 19.41
N ILE A 349 18.71 -3.92 18.09
CA ILE A 349 19.86 -3.83 17.17
C ILE A 349 20.68 -2.59 17.52
N THR A 350 21.98 -2.74 17.60
CA THR A 350 22.91 -1.64 17.85
C THR A 350 23.86 -1.47 16.67
N LEU A 351 24.08 -0.20 16.27
CA LEU A 351 25.04 0.17 15.23
C LEU A 351 25.91 1.32 15.75
N PHE A 352 27.22 1.16 15.77
CA PHE A 352 28.17 2.14 16.30
C PHE A 352 27.82 2.65 17.72
N GLY A 353 27.31 1.76 18.58
CA GLY A 353 26.92 2.10 19.95
C GLY A 353 25.54 2.74 20.10
N GLN A 354 24.85 3.03 19.02
CA GLN A 354 23.47 3.56 19.02
C GLN A 354 22.47 2.39 18.91
N ALA A 355 21.52 2.35 19.86
CA ALA A 355 20.43 1.39 19.80
C ALA A 355 19.31 1.91 18.85
N PHE A 356 18.78 1.04 18.02
CA PHE A 356 17.80 1.41 16.97
C PHE A 356 16.47 1.90 17.51
N ASN A 357 16.14 1.63 18.75
CA ASN A 357 14.94 2.13 19.44
C ASN A 357 15.11 3.55 20.01
N GLN A 358 16.34 4.06 20.10
CA GLN A 358 16.64 5.38 20.65
C GLN A 358 16.55 6.47 19.58
N PRO A 359 16.24 7.73 19.98
CA PRO A 359 16.31 8.86 19.07
C PRO A 359 17.76 9.17 18.68
N VAL A 360 17.97 9.63 17.46
CA VAL A 360 19.28 10.02 16.93
C VAL A 360 19.26 11.49 16.54
N GLY A 361 19.84 12.35 17.39
CA GLY A 361 19.78 13.79 17.19
C GLY A 361 18.34 14.32 17.20
N ALA A 362 17.92 14.97 16.11
CA ALA A 362 16.56 15.47 15.93
C ALA A 362 15.58 14.40 15.41
N LEU A 363 16.05 13.18 15.08
CA LEU A 363 15.22 12.13 14.53
C LEU A 363 14.58 11.29 15.65
N PRO A 364 13.31 10.89 15.50
CA PRO A 364 12.57 10.19 16.54
C PRO A 364 13.12 8.77 16.78
N GLY A 365 12.83 8.20 17.95
CA GLY A 365 13.12 6.80 18.25
C GLY A 365 12.46 5.86 17.23
N GLY A 366 13.15 4.77 16.90
CA GLY A 366 12.71 3.82 15.87
C GLY A 366 13.04 4.22 14.42
N PHE A 367 13.63 5.38 14.20
CA PHE A 367 14.10 5.83 12.87
C PHE A 367 15.04 4.82 12.21
N LEU A 368 15.98 4.26 12.96
CA LEU A 368 16.94 3.27 12.43
C LEU A 368 16.26 1.96 12.06
N TYR A 369 15.25 1.50 12.83
CA TYR A 369 14.43 0.36 12.44
C TYR A 369 13.63 0.61 11.17
N TYR A 370 13.09 1.82 11.02
CA TYR A 370 12.42 2.22 9.78
C TYR A 370 13.39 2.22 8.59
N GLY A 371 14.58 2.81 8.76
CA GLY A 371 15.61 2.81 7.71
C GLY A 371 16.03 1.40 7.31
N LEU A 372 16.25 0.50 8.29
CA LEU A 372 16.55 -0.91 8.04
C LEU A 372 15.42 -1.61 7.29
N ALA A 373 14.16 -1.37 7.68
CA ALA A 373 13.00 -1.96 7.02
C ALA A 373 12.85 -1.47 5.57
N VAL A 374 13.08 -0.18 5.30
CA VAL A 374 13.10 0.37 3.93
C VAL A 374 14.19 -0.27 3.09
N LEU A 375 15.40 -0.41 3.63
CA LEU A 375 16.51 -1.07 2.92
C LEU A 375 16.21 -2.55 2.66
N MET A 376 15.60 -3.25 3.62
CA MET A 376 15.18 -4.64 3.46
C MET A 376 14.13 -4.79 2.37
N VAL A 377 13.12 -3.93 2.33
CA VAL A 377 12.10 -3.90 1.26
C VAL A 377 12.77 -3.60 -0.08
N ALA A 378 13.67 -2.63 -0.15
CA ALA A 378 14.40 -2.30 -1.38
C ALA A 378 15.24 -3.48 -1.87
N ALA A 379 15.96 -4.16 -0.98
CA ALA A 379 16.72 -5.37 -1.33
C ALA A 379 15.78 -6.49 -1.82
N ALA A 380 14.66 -6.72 -1.14
CA ALA A 380 13.65 -7.69 -1.53
C ALA A 380 13.07 -7.38 -2.92
N MET A 381 12.79 -6.10 -3.23
CA MET A 381 12.34 -5.67 -4.56
C MET A 381 13.38 -5.94 -5.64
N VAL A 382 14.66 -5.67 -5.35
CA VAL A 382 15.76 -5.96 -6.29
C VAL A 382 15.88 -7.46 -6.55
N VAL A 383 15.78 -8.29 -5.52
CA VAL A 383 15.77 -9.75 -5.65
C VAL A 383 14.59 -10.20 -6.52
N LEU A 384 13.39 -9.73 -6.24
CA LEU A 384 12.18 -10.09 -7.00
C LEU A 384 12.30 -9.67 -8.48
N VAL A 385 12.79 -8.44 -8.78
CA VAL A 385 13.00 -7.96 -10.15
C VAL A 385 14.00 -8.84 -10.90
N ASN A 386 15.14 -9.14 -10.27
CA ASN A 386 16.18 -9.95 -10.89
C ASN A 386 15.69 -11.39 -11.13
N LEU A 387 14.96 -11.95 -10.18
CA LEU A 387 14.38 -13.29 -10.32
C LEU A 387 13.34 -13.33 -11.43
N LYS A 388 12.45 -12.35 -11.50
CA LYS A 388 11.42 -12.27 -12.55
C LYS A 388 12.02 -12.28 -13.96
N HIS A 389 13.15 -11.60 -14.17
CA HIS A 389 13.82 -11.54 -15.47
C HIS A 389 14.83 -12.68 -15.71
N SER A 390 15.04 -13.58 -14.72
CA SER A 390 15.94 -14.71 -14.81
C SER A 390 15.35 -15.91 -15.58
N ARG A 391 16.17 -16.93 -15.83
CA ARG A 391 15.69 -18.22 -16.36
C ARG A 391 14.74 -18.91 -15.38
N THR A 392 14.99 -18.77 -14.09
CA THR A 392 14.16 -19.33 -13.01
C THR A 392 12.79 -18.66 -12.97
N GLY A 393 12.73 -17.33 -13.10
CA GLY A 393 11.46 -16.59 -13.13
C GLY A 393 10.59 -16.99 -14.30
N ARG A 394 11.16 -17.13 -15.50
CA ARG A 394 10.42 -17.64 -16.65
C ARG A 394 9.92 -19.08 -16.47
N ALA A 395 10.70 -19.93 -15.77
CA ALA A 395 10.25 -21.27 -15.41
C ALA A 395 9.07 -21.24 -14.43
N TRP A 396 9.07 -20.33 -13.47
CA TRP A 396 7.95 -20.13 -12.55
C TRP A 396 6.71 -19.62 -13.26
N GLU A 397 6.83 -18.64 -14.15
CA GLU A 397 5.71 -18.15 -14.95
C GLU A 397 5.10 -19.26 -15.80
N ALA A 398 5.92 -20.11 -16.42
CA ALA A 398 5.45 -21.28 -17.17
C ALA A 398 4.71 -22.29 -16.28
N ILE A 399 5.22 -22.58 -15.08
CA ILE A 399 4.57 -23.48 -14.10
C ILE A 399 3.24 -22.90 -13.63
N ARG A 400 3.16 -21.59 -13.44
CA ARG A 400 1.94 -20.89 -13.03
C ARG A 400 0.84 -20.97 -14.08
N GLU A 401 1.19 -20.91 -15.37
CA GLU A 401 0.23 -21.03 -16.48
C GLU A 401 -0.27 -22.49 -16.60
N ASP A 402 0.65 -23.44 -16.75
CA ASP A 402 0.34 -24.87 -16.78
C ASP A 402 1.59 -25.70 -16.44
N GLU A 403 1.53 -26.42 -15.32
CA GLU A 403 2.67 -27.22 -14.84
C GLU A 403 2.97 -28.42 -15.77
N ASP A 404 1.95 -29.05 -16.36
CA ASP A 404 2.15 -30.22 -17.19
C ASP A 404 2.73 -29.86 -18.57
N VAL A 405 2.25 -28.75 -19.15
CA VAL A 405 2.84 -28.19 -20.36
C VAL A 405 4.29 -27.73 -20.11
N ALA A 406 4.56 -27.03 -19.01
CA ALA A 406 5.92 -26.62 -18.65
C ALA A 406 6.85 -27.83 -18.53
N ARG A 407 6.39 -28.93 -17.90
CA ARG A 407 7.15 -30.18 -17.76
C ARG A 407 7.39 -30.83 -19.12
N ALA A 408 6.40 -30.89 -19.99
CA ALA A 408 6.52 -31.42 -21.36
C ALA A 408 7.54 -30.63 -22.20
N MET A 409 7.65 -29.32 -21.96
CA MET A 409 8.66 -28.42 -22.57
C MET A 409 10.05 -28.50 -21.92
N GLY A 410 10.27 -29.47 -21.00
CA GLY A 410 11.58 -29.73 -20.39
C GLY A 410 11.91 -28.90 -19.13
N VAL A 411 10.94 -28.15 -18.59
CA VAL A 411 11.13 -27.43 -17.32
C VAL A 411 11.17 -28.43 -16.16
N ARG A 412 12.21 -28.35 -15.32
CA ARG A 412 12.32 -29.18 -14.10
C ARG A 412 11.43 -28.58 -13.00
N THR A 413 10.11 -28.81 -13.08
CA THR A 413 9.10 -28.17 -12.24
C THR A 413 9.36 -28.37 -10.75
N GLY A 414 9.77 -29.58 -10.33
CA GLY A 414 10.07 -29.89 -8.94
C GLY A 414 11.17 -29.00 -8.35
N ARG A 415 12.33 -28.87 -9.03
CA ARG A 415 13.42 -28.02 -8.57
C ARG A 415 13.01 -26.54 -8.54
N ALA A 416 12.24 -26.11 -9.52
CA ALA A 416 11.75 -24.74 -9.58
C ALA A 416 10.81 -24.42 -8.41
N LYS A 417 9.88 -25.31 -8.04
CA LYS A 417 8.98 -25.15 -6.88
C LYS A 417 9.77 -25.06 -5.57
N ILE A 418 10.70 -26.02 -5.31
CA ILE A 418 11.52 -26.00 -4.11
C ILE A 418 12.31 -24.69 -4.02
N LEU A 419 12.86 -24.21 -5.13
CA LEU A 419 13.61 -22.95 -5.15
C LEU A 419 12.72 -21.73 -4.83
N ALA A 420 11.45 -21.73 -5.26
CA ALA A 420 10.50 -20.67 -4.89
C ALA A 420 10.28 -20.65 -3.37
N PHE A 421 10.03 -21.81 -2.75
CA PHE A 421 9.88 -21.92 -1.31
C PHE A 421 11.17 -21.53 -0.55
N LEU A 422 12.33 -22.01 -1.02
CA LEU A 422 13.62 -21.66 -0.42
C LEU A 422 13.83 -20.15 -0.38
N VAL A 423 13.68 -19.47 -1.52
CA VAL A 423 13.93 -18.03 -1.61
C VAL A 423 12.86 -17.25 -0.82
N GLY A 424 11.59 -17.61 -0.96
CA GLY A 424 10.51 -16.97 -0.21
C GLY A 424 10.70 -17.11 1.29
N ALA A 425 10.95 -18.33 1.79
CA ALA A 425 11.16 -18.61 3.20
C ALA A 425 12.41 -17.92 3.76
N THR A 426 13.51 -17.86 3.00
CA THR A 426 14.73 -17.15 3.39
C THR A 426 14.46 -15.66 3.59
N MET A 427 13.67 -15.04 2.69
CA MET A 427 13.28 -13.62 2.82
C MET A 427 12.38 -13.40 4.04
N ALA A 428 11.41 -14.29 4.28
CA ALA A 428 10.56 -14.23 5.47
C ALA A 428 11.38 -14.40 6.76
N GLY A 429 12.33 -15.34 6.79
CA GLY A 429 13.21 -15.56 7.94
C GLY A 429 14.08 -14.35 8.27
N LEU A 430 14.62 -13.68 7.25
CA LEU A 430 15.38 -12.44 7.43
C LEU A 430 14.49 -11.33 8.03
N ALA A 431 13.27 -11.19 7.52
CA ALA A 431 12.28 -10.23 8.04
C ALA A 431 11.89 -10.58 9.49
N GLY A 432 11.76 -11.86 9.82
CA GLY A 432 11.50 -12.35 11.18
C GLY A 432 12.59 -12.00 12.19
N ALA A 433 13.86 -12.08 11.79
CA ALA A 433 14.96 -11.66 12.66
C ALA A 433 14.89 -10.17 13.01
N VAL A 434 14.56 -9.30 12.03
CA VAL A 434 14.34 -7.86 12.29
C VAL A 434 13.13 -7.65 13.18
N PHE A 435 12.04 -8.40 12.95
CA PHE A 435 10.81 -8.35 13.74
C PHE A 435 11.08 -8.64 15.23
N ALA A 436 11.83 -9.71 15.53
CA ALA A 436 12.18 -10.12 16.89
C ALA A 436 12.92 -9.01 17.66
N HIS A 437 14.00 -8.49 17.08
CA HIS A 437 14.81 -7.43 17.71
C HIS A 437 14.09 -6.10 17.84
N LYS A 438 13.14 -5.83 16.93
CA LYS A 438 12.32 -4.62 16.98
C LYS A 438 11.31 -4.67 18.11
N LEU A 439 10.62 -5.79 18.31
CA LEU A 439 9.63 -5.94 19.36
C LEU A 439 10.25 -6.15 20.75
N GLY A 440 11.47 -6.72 20.83
CA GLY A 440 12.11 -7.07 22.08
C GLY A 440 11.53 -8.30 22.78
N THR A 441 10.43 -8.84 22.25
CA THR A 441 9.77 -10.08 22.69
C THR A 441 9.18 -10.82 21.50
N VAL A 442 9.21 -12.14 21.50
CA VAL A 442 8.61 -12.98 20.45
C VAL A 442 7.76 -14.06 21.07
N GLY A 443 6.45 -14.01 20.80
CA GLY A 443 5.47 -15.01 21.20
C GLY A 443 4.83 -15.68 19.99
N TYR A 444 4.33 -16.89 20.18
CA TYR A 444 3.66 -17.69 19.15
C TYR A 444 2.42 -16.99 18.57
N GLU A 445 1.75 -16.13 19.36
CA GLU A 445 0.53 -15.40 18.96
C GLU A 445 0.74 -14.50 17.74
N SER A 446 1.97 -14.04 17.52
CA SER A 446 2.33 -13.21 16.35
C SER A 446 2.39 -13.97 15.03
N PHE A 447 2.21 -15.29 15.05
CA PHE A 447 2.39 -16.16 13.89
C PHE A 447 1.22 -17.11 13.67
N ASP A 448 0.01 -16.64 13.99
CA ASP A 448 -1.22 -17.40 13.81
C ASP A 448 -1.64 -17.48 12.33
N PHE A 449 -2.64 -18.28 12.04
CA PHE A 449 -3.18 -18.44 10.70
C PHE A 449 -3.73 -17.12 10.14
N SER A 450 -4.30 -16.23 10.97
CA SER A 450 -4.88 -14.98 10.50
C SER A 450 -3.84 -14.04 9.90
N GLU A 451 -2.61 -14.05 10.42
CA GLU A 451 -1.50 -13.31 9.87
C GLU A 451 -1.05 -13.85 8.49
N SER A 452 -1.07 -15.18 8.28
CA SER A 452 -0.83 -15.78 6.96
C SER A 452 -1.87 -15.34 5.93
N VAL A 453 -3.14 -15.33 6.32
CA VAL A 453 -4.25 -14.86 5.47
C VAL A 453 -4.08 -13.37 5.16
N THR A 454 -3.70 -12.57 6.15
CA THR A 454 -3.44 -11.12 5.97
C THR A 454 -2.29 -10.88 4.99
N LEU A 455 -1.19 -11.61 5.09
CA LEU A 455 -0.07 -11.54 4.14
C LEU A 455 -0.50 -11.95 2.73
N LEU A 456 -1.26 -13.03 2.59
CA LEU A 456 -1.79 -13.47 1.31
C LEU A 456 -2.74 -12.43 0.72
N ALA A 457 -3.64 -11.87 1.53
CA ALA A 457 -4.54 -10.79 1.12
C ALA A 457 -3.74 -9.56 0.67
N ALA A 458 -2.63 -9.22 1.34
CA ALA A 458 -1.73 -8.15 0.92
C ALA A 458 -1.19 -8.37 -0.50
N VAL A 459 -0.72 -9.58 -0.81
CA VAL A 459 -0.18 -9.92 -2.13
C VAL A 459 -1.26 -9.89 -3.20
N ILE A 460 -2.45 -10.46 -2.92
CA ILE A 460 -3.58 -10.49 -3.86
C ILE A 460 -4.08 -9.07 -4.13
N LEU A 461 -4.31 -8.30 -3.08
CA LEU A 461 -4.86 -6.95 -3.13
C LEU A 461 -3.89 -5.97 -3.79
N GLY A 462 -2.61 -6.13 -3.51
CA GLY A 462 -1.56 -5.36 -4.14
C GLY A 462 -1.41 -5.65 -5.62
N GLY A 463 -1.60 -6.90 -6.02
CA GLY A 463 -1.46 -7.42 -7.39
C GLY A 463 -0.36 -8.47 -7.49
N MET A 464 -0.78 -9.74 -7.58
CA MET A 464 0.11 -10.91 -7.66
C MET A 464 1.10 -10.81 -8.84
N GLY A 465 2.36 -11.15 -8.60
CA GLY A 465 3.43 -11.15 -9.60
C GLY A 465 3.94 -9.75 -10.00
N THR A 466 3.44 -8.69 -9.36
CA THR A 466 3.95 -7.33 -9.55
C THR A 466 4.92 -6.94 -8.45
N VAL A 467 5.96 -6.21 -8.81
CA VAL A 467 7.01 -5.82 -7.83
C VAL A 467 6.48 -4.81 -6.80
N PRO A 468 5.82 -3.71 -7.20
CA PRO A 468 5.30 -2.73 -6.24
C PRO A 468 4.00 -3.19 -5.55
N GLY A 469 3.30 -4.19 -6.12
CA GLY A 469 2.01 -4.65 -5.61
C GLY A 469 2.08 -5.14 -4.17
N ALA A 470 3.02 -6.03 -3.86
CA ALA A 470 3.18 -6.56 -2.50
C ALA A 470 3.43 -5.46 -1.46
N VAL A 471 4.21 -4.42 -1.81
CA VAL A 471 4.48 -3.27 -0.92
C VAL A 471 3.21 -2.44 -0.72
N VAL A 472 2.50 -2.12 -1.81
CA VAL A 472 1.26 -1.34 -1.74
C VAL A 472 0.18 -2.09 -0.96
N GLY A 473 0.03 -3.39 -1.20
CA GLY A 473 -0.93 -4.23 -0.49
C GLY A 473 -0.62 -4.34 1.01
N ALA A 474 0.63 -4.61 1.37
CA ALA A 474 1.05 -4.64 2.77
C ALA A 474 0.86 -3.28 3.44
N SER A 475 1.28 -2.18 2.80
CA SER A 475 1.07 -0.84 3.33
C SER A 475 -0.41 -0.56 3.60
N LEU A 476 -1.30 -0.90 2.66
CA LEU A 476 -2.73 -0.68 2.83
C LEU A 476 -3.30 -1.50 4.00
N LEU A 477 -2.98 -2.80 4.06
CA LEU A 477 -3.55 -3.70 5.07
C LEU A 477 -3.09 -3.37 6.50
N PHE A 478 -1.89 -2.83 6.66
CA PHE A 478 -1.38 -2.46 8.00
C PHE A 478 -1.65 -1.00 8.37
N VAL A 479 -1.69 -0.05 7.42
CA VAL A 479 -2.04 1.35 7.70
C VAL A 479 -3.53 1.51 7.96
N LEU A 480 -4.37 0.82 7.18
CA LEU A 480 -5.83 1.02 7.25
C LEU A 480 -6.41 0.67 8.63
N PRO A 481 -6.14 -0.50 9.25
CA PRO A 481 -6.61 -0.79 10.61
C PRO A 481 -6.07 0.18 11.65
N GLU A 482 -4.83 0.66 11.48
CA GLU A 482 -4.21 1.60 12.40
C GLU A 482 -4.91 2.96 12.36
N LYS A 483 -5.24 3.44 11.16
CA LYS A 483 -6.01 4.67 10.98
C LYS A 483 -7.47 4.54 11.38
N LEU A 484 -8.06 3.35 11.20
CA LEU A 484 -9.43 3.07 11.64
C LEU A 484 -9.54 2.77 13.15
N ARG A 485 -8.43 2.78 13.89
CA ARG A 485 -8.41 2.57 15.34
C ARG A 485 -9.31 3.55 16.10
N GLU A 486 -9.50 4.74 15.57
CA GLU A 486 -10.41 5.74 16.14
C GLU A 486 -11.87 5.30 16.12
N PHE A 487 -12.27 4.44 15.19
CA PHE A 487 -13.63 3.91 15.11
C PHE A 487 -13.91 2.74 16.09
N SER A 488 -12.94 2.42 16.96
CA SER A 488 -13.11 1.46 18.05
C SER A 488 -13.74 0.12 17.60
N ASP A 489 -14.99 -0.13 17.97
CA ASP A 489 -15.69 -1.40 17.76
C ASP A 489 -16.01 -1.69 16.28
N TYR A 490 -16.12 -0.65 15.46
CA TYR A 490 -16.43 -0.80 14.03
C TYR A 490 -15.20 -0.99 13.16
N ARG A 491 -13.97 -0.92 13.71
CA ARG A 491 -12.71 -0.97 12.97
C ARG A 491 -12.60 -2.18 12.04
N LEU A 492 -12.86 -3.38 12.57
CA LEU A 492 -12.75 -4.63 11.79
C LEU A 492 -13.84 -4.73 10.72
N MET A 493 -15.05 -4.24 11.02
CA MET A 493 -16.15 -4.21 10.05
C MET A 493 -15.82 -3.25 8.89
N LEU A 494 -15.33 -2.04 9.18
CA LEU A 494 -14.93 -1.06 8.17
C LEU A 494 -13.75 -1.57 7.33
N PHE A 495 -12.79 -2.23 7.97
CA PHE A 495 -11.67 -2.87 7.29
C PHE A 495 -12.15 -3.96 6.32
N GLY A 496 -13.00 -4.90 6.78
CA GLY A 496 -13.57 -5.94 5.94
C GLY A 496 -14.39 -5.38 4.77
N LEU A 497 -15.21 -4.34 5.04
CA LEU A 497 -15.98 -3.65 3.99
C LEU A 497 -15.05 -3.01 2.95
N ALA A 498 -13.99 -2.33 3.37
CA ALA A 498 -13.01 -1.72 2.48
C ALA A 498 -12.35 -2.79 1.58
N LEU A 499 -11.99 -3.95 2.15
CA LEU A 499 -11.42 -5.07 1.38
C LEU A 499 -12.41 -5.59 0.33
N ILE A 500 -13.67 -5.83 0.70
CA ILE A 500 -14.71 -6.29 -0.23
C ILE A 500 -14.88 -5.30 -1.38
N LEU A 501 -14.95 -4.00 -1.07
CA LEU A 501 -15.10 -2.95 -2.08
C LEU A 501 -13.90 -2.91 -3.03
N ILE A 502 -12.66 -2.96 -2.49
CA ILE A 502 -11.46 -2.96 -3.33
C ILE A 502 -11.45 -4.19 -4.25
N MET A 503 -11.69 -5.39 -3.72
CA MET A 503 -11.73 -6.62 -4.51
C MET A 503 -12.85 -6.60 -5.56
N ARG A 504 -14.01 -6.03 -5.25
CA ARG A 504 -15.15 -5.92 -6.18
C ARG A 504 -14.86 -4.98 -7.36
N PHE A 505 -14.16 -3.85 -7.09
CA PHE A 505 -13.87 -2.84 -8.13
C PHE A 505 -12.52 -3.02 -8.81
N ARG A 506 -11.57 -3.71 -8.19
CA ARG A 506 -10.21 -3.97 -8.70
C ARG A 506 -9.80 -5.44 -8.53
N PRO A 507 -10.47 -6.39 -9.21
CA PRO A 507 -10.23 -7.83 -9.03
C PRO A 507 -8.82 -8.28 -9.43
N ARG A 508 -8.10 -7.49 -10.25
CA ARG A 508 -6.70 -7.75 -10.64
C ARG A 508 -5.68 -7.14 -9.68
N GLY A 509 -6.13 -6.60 -8.54
CA GLY A 509 -5.30 -5.88 -7.59
C GLY A 509 -5.15 -4.38 -7.92
N LEU A 510 -4.55 -3.65 -6.98
CA LEU A 510 -4.34 -2.19 -7.10
C LEU A 510 -3.30 -1.85 -8.16
N VAL A 511 -2.26 -2.68 -8.28
CA VAL A 511 -1.20 -2.56 -9.27
C VAL A 511 -1.32 -3.74 -10.24
N SER A 512 -2.00 -3.54 -11.38
CA SER A 512 -2.09 -4.57 -12.41
C SER A 512 -0.82 -4.61 -13.26
N SER A 513 -0.31 -5.82 -13.56
CA SER A 513 0.61 -6.01 -14.67
C SER A 513 -0.15 -5.75 -15.96
N SER A 514 0.17 -4.69 -16.67
CA SER A 514 -0.29 -4.45 -18.04
C SER A 514 0.33 -5.44 -19.00
#